data_8ea52f3c46fdd32422c67b1a5774359e
#
_entry.id   8ea52f3c46fdd32422c67b1a5774359e
#
_cell.length_a   1.000
_cell.length_b   1.000
_cell.length_c   1.000
_cell.angle_alpha   90.00
_cell.angle_beta   90.00
_cell.angle_gamma   90.00
#
_symmetry.space_group_name_H-M   'P 1'
#
loop_
_entity.id
_entity.type
_entity.pdbx_description
1 polymer ?
#
loop_
_entity_poly.entity_id
_entity_poly.type
_entity_poly.pdbx_seq_one_letter_code
_entity_poly.pdbx_strand_id
1 'polypeptide(L)'
;MKDDFDDEEKFVPIDYDSENCPGETAEGRFGPDAILLVGFTPTEKRVVREMLNDMGADFIDLITCTKEMYEKMTLKECMEEKQEGKEVFSVAGMKTKIVIMSGMIGAEVVSVVDAFHESQFKDSAPAFACAVPNSWEKPIKQTVEEISGDHEEAMKDRGSAR
;
A
#
# COMPACT_ATOMS: atom_id res chain seq x y z
N MET A 1 6.02 9.23 -24.42
CA MET A 1 5.46 9.01 -24.02
C MET A 1 4.91 9.66 -23.20
N LYS A 2 4.56 9.96 -23.04
CA LYS A 2 4.14 10.52 -22.49
C LYS A 2 3.53 10.49 -21.50
N ASP A 3 2.87 10.63 -21.63
CA ASP A 3 2.10 10.42 -20.78
C ASP A 3 2.56 10.01 -19.56
N ASP A 4 3.61 9.68 -19.38
CA ASP A 4 4.23 9.32 -18.20
C ASP A 4 4.18 10.36 -17.13
N PHE A 5 4.11 11.62 -17.52
CA PHE A 5 4.09 12.70 -16.55
C PHE A 5 2.85 12.71 -15.73
N ASP A 6 1.73 12.33 -16.31
CA ASP A 6 0.51 12.29 -15.56
C ASP A 6 0.58 11.22 -14.51
N ASP A 7 1.24 10.11 -14.82
CA ASP A 7 1.33 9.01 -13.90
C ASP A 7 2.24 9.31 -12.74
N GLU A 8 3.19 10.22 -12.93
CA GLU A 8 4.14 10.51 -11.88
C GLU A 8 3.51 11.13 -10.66
N GLU A 9 2.33 11.73 -10.83
CA GLU A 9 1.68 12.37 -9.71
C GLU A 9 0.69 11.49 -9.00
N LYS A 10 0.57 10.25 -9.39
CA LYS A 10 -0.37 9.32 -8.81
C LYS A 10 0.31 8.01 -8.48
N PHE A 11 -0.28 7.28 -7.54
CA PHE A 11 0.13 5.90 -7.36
C PHE A 11 -0.33 5.11 -8.57
N VAL A 12 0.55 4.23 -9.03
CA VAL A 12 0.22 3.36 -10.14
C VAL A 12 -0.19 2.02 -9.57
N PRO A 13 -1.36 1.48 -9.95
CA PRO A 13 -1.76 0.16 -9.46
C PRO A 13 -0.74 -0.89 -9.85
N ILE A 14 -0.60 -1.89 -9.01
CA ILE A 14 0.35 -2.97 -9.24
C ILE A 14 -0.08 -3.76 -10.46
N ASP A 15 0.85 -3.95 -11.39
CA ASP A 15 0.61 -4.74 -12.59
C ASP A 15 1.52 -5.94 -12.53
N TYR A 16 0.94 -7.10 -12.33
CA TYR A 16 1.71 -8.33 -12.17
C TYR A 16 2.49 -8.70 -13.42
N ASP A 17 2.02 -8.26 -14.56
CA ASP A 17 2.67 -8.59 -15.80
C ASP A 17 3.77 -7.64 -16.18
N SER A 18 3.93 -6.58 -15.44
CA SER A 18 4.92 -5.56 -15.73
C SER A 18 6.29 -6.00 -15.23
N GLU A 19 7.30 -5.73 -16.04
CA GLU A 19 8.67 -5.95 -15.59
C GLU A 19 9.15 -4.82 -14.71
N ASN A 20 8.46 -3.71 -14.73
CA ASN A 20 8.82 -2.55 -13.93
C ASN A 20 7.90 -2.42 -12.75
N CYS A 21 8.46 -2.37 -11.57
CA CYS A 21 7.67 -2.19 -10.37
C CYS A 21 7.58 -0.72 -10.03
N PRO A 22 6.37 -0.20 -9.73
CA PRO A 22 6.25 1.22 -9.41
C PRO A 22 7.09 1.65 -8.21
N GLY A 23 7.43 0.72 -7.33
CA GLY A 23 8.22 1.07 -6.16
C GLY A 23 9.71 1.08 -6.37
N GLU A 24 10.19 0.73 -7.57
CA GLU A 24 11.62 0.73 -7.83
C GLU A 24 12.07 2.06 -8.40
N THR A 25 13.31 2.42 -8.09
CA THR A 25 13.95 3.59 -8.69
C THR A 25 15.20 3.12 -9.41
N ALA A 26 15.89 4.05 -10.07
CA ALA A 26 17.13 3.73 -10.76
C ALA A 26 18.18 3.20 -9.79
N GLU A 27 18.11 3.57 -8.53
CA GLU A 27 19.03 3.09 -7.52
C GLU A 27 18.53 1.81 -6.85
N GLY A 28 17.37 1.28 -7.26
CA GLY A 28 16.85 0.07 -6.65
C GLY A 28 15.65 0.37 -5.75
N ARG A 29 15.77 0.03 -4.49
CA ARG A 29 14.64 0.18 -3.56
C ARG A 29 14.43 1.64 -3.18
N PHE A 30 13.17 2.01 -2.96
CA PHE A 30 12.83 3.36 -2.54
C PHE A 30 12.11 3.31 -1.20
N GLY A 31 12.60 4.09 -0.24
CA GLY A 31 11.98 4.22 1.06
C GLY A 31 12.38 3.12 2.02
N PRO A 32 11.88 3.20 3.26
CA PRO A 32 12.21 2.20 4.28
C PRO A 32 11.48 0.89 4.01
N ASP A 33 11.93 -0.18 4.67
CA ASP A 33 11.26 -1.48 4.58
C ASP A 33 10.00 -1.42 5.43
N ALA A 34 8.90 -1.00 4.84
CA ALA A 34 7.68 -0.76 5.59
C ALA A 34 6.44 -0.97 4.74
N ILE A 35 5.36 -1.33 5.40
CA ILE A 35 4.04 -1.46 4.78
C ILE A 35 3.06 -0.68 5.63
N LEU A 36 2.33 0.23 5.00
CA LEU A 36 1.30 1.03 5.67
C LEU A 36 -0.06 0.40 5.38
N LEU A 37 -0.79 0.11 6.44
CA LEU A 37 -2.12 -0.49 6.35
C LEU A 37 -3.16 0.58 6.65
N VAL A 38 -4.13 0.74 5.75
CA VAL A 38 -5.20 1.71 5.93
C VAL A 38 -6.52 0.94 5.91
N GLY A 39 -7.27 1.05 7.00
CA GLY A 39 -8.56 0.38 7.09
C GLY A 39 -8.50 -1.03 7.65
N PHE A 40 -7.38 -1.43 8.22
CA PHE A 40 -7.23 -2.77 8.81
C PHE A 40 -7.44 -2.70 10.31
N THR A 41 -8.15 -3.69 10.85
CA THR A 41 -8.32 -3.80 12.31
C THR A 41 -7.02 -4.35 12.93
N PRO A 42 -6.87 -4.22 14.26
CA PRO A 42 -5.69 -4.83 14.90
C PRO A 42 -5.59 -6.33 14.67
N THR A 43 -6.73 -7.02 14.65
CA THR A 43 -6.72 -8.46 14.38
C THR A 43 -6.23 -8.74 12.96
N GLU A 44 -6.71 -7.97 12.00
CA GLU A 44 -6.26 -8.11 10.62
C GLU A 44 -4.78 -7.80 10.47
N LYS A 45 -4.30 -6.81 11.20
CA LYS A 45 -2.88 -6.48 11.18
C LYS A 45 -2.05 -7.66 11.66
N ARG A 46 -2.52 -8.36 12.69
CA ARG A 46 -1.81 -9.55 13.18
C ARG A 46 -1.75 -10.63 12.12
N VAL A 47 -2.83 -10.81 11.36
CA VAL A 47 -2.82 -11.80 10.27
C VAL A 47 -1.78 -11.42 9.24
N VAL A 48 -1.70 -10.15 8.88
CA VAL A 48 -0.71 -9.68 7.91
C VAL A 48 0.70 -9.89 8.47
N ARG A 49 0.90 -9.61 9.76
CA ARG A 49 2.20 -9.82 10.38
C ARG A 49 2.64 -11.28 10.25
N GLU A 50 1.70 -12.19 10.50
CA GLU A 50 2.03 -13.60 10.39
C GLU A 50 2.32 -14.01 8.95
N MET A 51 1.57 -13.47 8.01
CA MET A 51 1.84 -13.73 6.61
C MET A 51 3.26 -13.32 6.22
N LEU A 52 3.65 -12.13 6.64
CA LEU A 52 4.98 -11.63 6.31
C LEU A 52 6.07 -12.46 6.98
N ASN A 53 5.85 -12.83 8.24
CA ASN A 53 6.82 -13.67 8.95
C ASN A 53 7.00 -15.00 8.25
N ASP A 54 5.90 -15.60 7.80
CA ASP A 54 5.95 -16.89 7.13
C ASP A 54 6.72 -16.81 5.80
N MET A 55 6.72 -15.66 5.16
CA MET A 55 7.47 -15.47 3.92
C MET A 55 8.91 -15.05 4.15
N GLY A 56 9.34 -14.94 5.40
CA GLY A 56 10.68 -14.49 5.70
C GLY A 56 10.83 -12.97 5.68
N ALA A 57 9.71 -12.25 5.71
CA ALA A 57 9.72 -10.79 5.64
C ALA A 57 9.44 -10.17 7.01
N ASP A 58 9.99 -10.77 8.05
CA ASP A 58 9.76 -10.31 9.42
C ASP A 58 10.46 -8.99 9.71
N PHE A 59 11.38 -8.56 8.86
CA PHE A 59 12.09 -7.31 9.03
C PHE A 59 11.28 -6.09 8.57
N ILE A 60 10.15 -6.31 7.92
CA ILE A 60 9.34 -5.22 7.39
C ILE A 60 8.50 -4.63 8.52
N ASP A 61 8.56 -3.31 8.70
CA ASP A 61 7.73 -2.61 9.67
C ASP A 61 6.30 -2.56 9.16
N LEU A 62 5.37 -2.91 10.03
CA LEU A 62 3.96 -2.91 9.68
C LEU A 62 3.30 -1.77 10.45
N ILE A 63 2.75 -0.80 9.73
CA ILE A 63 2.28 0.45 10.32
C ILE A 63 0.78 0.62 10.02
N THR A 64 0.02 0.97 11.04
CA THR A 64 -1.41 1.26 10.87
C THR A 64 -1.59 2.77 10.71
N CYS A 65 -2.30 3.18 9.68
CA CYS A 65 -2.59 4.59 9.45
C CYS A 65 -3.73 5.01 10.39
N THR A 66 -3.38 5.70 11.47
CA THR A 66 -4.36 6.16 12.44
C THR A 66 -5.06 7.41 11.92
N LYS A 67 -6.14 7.79 12.61
CA LYS A 67 -6.87 9.01 12.23
C LYS A 67 -5.95 10.23 12.27
N GLU A 68 -5.12 10.33 13.29
CA GLU A 68 -4.22 11.47 13.41
C GLU A 68 -3.21 11.51 12.28
N MET A 69 -2.64 10.34 11.93
CA MET A 69 -1.71 10.27 10.81
C MET A 69 -2.40 10.67 9.52
N TYR A 70 -3.60 10.14 9.31
CA TYR A 70 -4.36 10.40 8.09
C TYR A 70 -4.62 11.89 7.91
N GLU A 71 -4.89 12.58 8.99
CA GLU A 71 -5.26 14.00 8.91
C GLU A 71 -4.07 14.95 8.88
N LYS A 72 -2.90 14.51 9.37
CA LYS A 72 -1.80 15.45 9.60
C LYS A 72 -0.48 15.10 8.95
N MET A 73 -0.30 13.88 8.49
CA MET A 73 1.02 13.43 8.03
C MET A 73 1.10 13.29 6.52
N THR A 74 2.35 13.35 6.01
CA THR A 74 2.64 12.99 4.63
C THR A 74 2.87 11.48 4.57
N LEU A 75 2.94 10.95 3.34
CA LEU A 75 3.25 9.54 3.16
C LEU A 75 4.59 9.20 3.82
N LYS A 76 5.59 10.05 3.60
CA LYS A 76 6.90 9.84 4.19
C LYS A 76 6.82 9.70 5.71
N GLU A 77 6.12 10.62 6.36
CA GLU A 77 6.00 10.58 7.80
C GLU A 77 5.31 9.31 8.28
N CYS A 78 4.29 8.88 7.55
CA CYS A 78 3.61 7.64 7.91
C CYS A 78 4.52 6.43 7.79
N MET A 79 5.30 6.36 6.70
CA MET A 79 6.16 5.20 6.47
C MET A 79 7.33 5.14 7.44
N GLU A 80 7.62 6.24 8.11
CA GLU A 80 8.70 6.30 9.09
C GLU A 80 8.21 6.22 10.53
N GLU A 81 6.91 6.10 10.71
CA GLU A 81 6.31 6.05 12.04
C GLU A 81 6.66 4.74 12.75
N LYS A 82 6.90 4.82 14.06
CA LYS A 82 7.22 3.65 14.87
C LYS A 82 6.06 3.37 15.81
N GLN A 83 5.50 2.18 15.70
CA GLN A 83 4.34 1.78 16.49
C GLN A 83 4.59 0.51 17.31
N GLU A 84 5.84 0.15 17.49
CA GLU A 84 6.18 -1.08 18.17
C GLU A 84 5.61 -1.15 19.57
N GLY A 85 5.04 -2.31 19.90
CA GLY A 85 4.52 -2.52 21.23
C GLY A 85 3.21 -1.82 21.54
N LYS A 86 2.62 -1.17 20.55
CA LYS A 86 1.35 -0.45 20.74
C LYS A 86 0.26 -1.05 19.88
N GLU A 87 -0.92 -1.19 20.44
CA GLU A 87 -2.08 -1.53 19.66
C GLU A 87 -2.75 -0.23 19.22
N VAL A 88 -2.81 0.00 17.92
CA VAL A 88 -3.37 1.22 17.36
C VAL A 88 -4.49 0.86 16.39
N PHE A 89 -5.41 1.81 16.20
CA PHE A 89 -6.58 1.59 15.36
C PHE A 89 -6.51 2.47 14.14
N SER A 90 -6.95 1.89 13.02
CA SER A 90 -6.95 2.59 11.75
C SER A 90 -7.98 3.71 11.73
N VAL A 91 -7.73 4.69 10.86
CA VAL A 91 -8.73 5.69 10.53
C VAL A 91 -10.00 4.94 10.06
N ALA A 92 -11.15 5.45 10.44
CA ALA A 92 -12.43 4.79 10.18
C ALA A 92 -13.04 5.27 8.86
N GLY A 93 -14.06 4.54 8.39
CA GLY A 93 -14.83 4.96 7.24
C GLY A 93 -14.24 4.59 5.89
N MET A 94 -13.23 3.74 5.86
CA MET A 94 -12.61 3.34 4.60
C MET A 94 -13.44 2.25 3.94
N LYS A 95 -13.91 2.52 2.75
CA LYS A 95 -14.65 1.52 1.98
C LYS A 95 -13.74 0.42 1.48
N THR A 96 -12.51 0.77 1.15
CA THR A 96 -11.53 -0.15 0.61
C THR A 96 -10.32 -0.14 1.51
N LYS A 97 -9.85 -1.33 1.88
CA LYS A 97 -8.58 -1.42 2.60
C LYS A 97 -7.45 -1.12 1.63
N ILE A 98 -6.41 -0.49 2.12
CA ILE A 98 -5.30 -0.06 1.27
C ILE A 98 -3.99 -0.53 1.90
N VAL A 99 -3.11 -1.03 1.05
CA VAL A 99 -1.78 -1.48 1.43
C VAL A 99 -0.77 -0.68 0.61
N ILE A 100 0.06 0.09 1.28
CA ILE A 100 1.10 0.88 0.60
C ILE A 100 2.45 0.33 1.03
N MET A 101 3.27 -0.04 0.05
CA MET A 101 4.53 -0.70 0.30
C MET A 101 5.70 0.19 -0.07
N SER A 102 6.79 0.12 0.70
CA SER A 102 8.02 0.83 0.35
C SER A 102 9.20 -0.08 0.61
N GLY A 103 10.33 0.24 -0.02
CA GLY A 103 11.57 -0.50 0.19
C GLY A 103 11.66 -1.84 -0.50
N MET A 104 10.78 -2.10 -1.48
CA MET A 104 10.70 -3.40 -2.12
C MET A 104 10.93 -3.31 -3.61
N ILE A 105 11.57 -4.36 -4.16
CA ILE A 105 11.66 -4.50 -5.61
C ILE A 105 10.45 -5.26 -6.12
N GLY A 106 10.31 -5.30 -7.45
CA GLY A 106 9.12 -5.86 -8.08
C GLY A 106 8.75 -7.26 -7.63
N ALA A 107 9.74 -8.16 -7.59
CA ALA A 107 9.46 -9.54 -7.22
C ALA A 107 8.92 -9.63 -5.78
N GLU A 108 9.42 -8.78 -4.91
CA GLU A 108 8.96 -8.77 -3.52
C GLU A 108 7.54 -8.27 -3.41
N VAL A 109 7.22 -7.22 -4.18
CA VAL A 109 5.87 -6.68 -4.19
C VAL A 109 4.88 -7.74 -4.67
N VAL A 110 5.22 -8.43 -5.75
CA VAL A 110 4.36 -9.48 -6.28
C VAL A 110 4.14 -10.57 -5.23
N SER A 111 5.20 -10.97 -4.53
CA SER A 111 5.07 -12.00 -3.51
C SER A 111 4.11 -11.58 -2.39
N VAL A 112 4.19 -10.33 -1.97
CA VAL A 112 3.30 -9.83 -0.93
C VAL A 112 1.85 -9.82 -1.43
N VAL A 113 1.63 -9.32 -2.64
CA VAL A 113 0.28 -9.26 -3.20
C VAL A 113 -0.30 -10.67 -3.34
N ASP A 114 0.51 -11.62 -3.82
CA ASP A 114 0.06 -13.00 -3.94
C ASP A 114 -0.32 -13.58 -2.59
N ALA A 115 0.44 -13.27 -1.55
CA ALA A 115 0.13 -13.77 -0.22
C ALA A 115 -1.24 -13.26 0.25
N PHE A 116 -1.55 -11.99 -0.03
CA PHE A 116 -2.88 -11.47 0.29
C PHE A 116 -3.97 -12.21 -0.47
N HIS A 117 -3.73 -12.49 -1.75
CA HIS A 117 -4.74 -13.17 -2.58
C HIS A 117 -4.96 -14.61 -2.17
N GLU A 118 -4.02 -15.20 -1.45
CA GLU A 118 -4.16 -16.57 -0.96
C GLU A 118 -4.60 -16.63 0.48
N SER A 119 -4.87 -15.48 1.09
CA SER A 119 -5.21 -15.40 2.51
C SER A 119 -6.69 -15.20 2.70
N GLN A 120 -7.05 -14.89 3.95
CA GLN A 120 -8.45 -14.58 4.26
C GLN A 120 -8.96 -13.32 3.56
N PHE A 121 -8.06 -12.53 2.97
CA PHE A 121 -8.45 -11.30 2.28
C PHE A 121 -8.78 -11.54 0.81
N LYS A 122 -8.77 -12.77 0.35
CA LYS A 122 -8.89 -13.05 -1.09
C LYS A 122 -10.22 -12.56 -1.69
N ASP A 123 -11.30 -12.59 -0.90
CA ASP A 123 -12.62 -12.22 -1.41
C ASP A 123 -12.86 -10.73 -1.39
N SER A 124 -12.09 -10.00 -0.62
CA SER A 124 -12.19 -8.55 -0.59
C SER A 124 -10.78 -7.99 -0.47
N ALA A 125 -10.01 -8.23 -1.52
CA ALA A 125 -8.61 -7.85 -1.54
C ALA A 125 -8.46 -6.35 -1.42
N PRO A 126 -7.43 -5.90 -0.69
CA PRO A 126 -7.18 -4.46 -0.59
C PRO A 126 -6.66 -3.91 -1.89
N ALA A 127 -6.66 -2.59 -2.00
CA ALA A 127 -5.96 -1.92 -3.09
C ALA A 127 -4.48 -1.85 -2.70
N PHE A 128 -3.61 -2.10 -3.67
CA PHE A 128 -2.17 -2.11 -3.44
C PHE A 128 -1.51 -0.96 -4.17
N ALA A 129 -0.53 -0.36 -3.54
CA ALA A 129 0.25 0.69 -4.18
C ALA A 129 1.66 0.67 -3.60
N CYS A 130 2.59 1.28 -4.32
CA CYS A 130 3.96 1.41 -3.88
C CYS A 130 4.29 2.87 -3.70
N ALA A 131 5.08 3.18 -2.67
CA ALA A 131 5.59 4.54 -2.49
C ALA A 131 6.59 4.84 -3.58
N VAL A 132 6.47 6.02 -4.18
CA VAL A 132 7.37 6.49 -5.22
C VAL A 132 7.81 7.90 -4.88
N PRO A 133 8.93 8.37 -5.46
CA PRO A 133 9.43 9.70 -5.11
C PRO A 133 8.40 10.80 -5.26
N ASN A 134 7.58 10.75 -6.29
CA ASN A 134 6.62 11.83 -6.52
C ASN A 134 5.50 11.89 -5.51
N SER A 135 5.21 10.80 -4.81
CA SER A 135 4.15 10.79 -3.81
C SER A 135 4.67 10.94 -2.39
N TRP A 136 5.99 10.92 -2.23
CA TRP A 136 6.61 10.78 -0.90
C TRP A 136 6.24 11.92 0.04
N GLU A 137 6.16 13.14 -0.49
CA GLU A 137 5.88 14.30 0.35
C GLU A 137 4.43 14.74 0.29
N LYS A 138 3.57 13.96 -0.36
CA LYS A 138 2.15 14.31 -0.43
C LYS A 138 1.45 13.98 0.89
N PRO A 139 0.41 14.74 1.26
CA PRO A 139 -0.40 14.37 2.43
C PRO A 139 -0.96 12.96 2.25
N ILE A 140 -0.92 12.18 3.32
CA ILE A 140 -1.39 10.78 3.21
C ILE A 140 -2.87 10.75 2.84
N LYS A 141 -3.66 11.70 3.31
CA LYS A 141 -5.07 11.75 2.98
C LYS A 141 -5.28 11.85 1.47
N GLN A 142 -4.52 12.73 0.82
CA GLN A 142 -4.63 12.88 -0.62
C GLN A 142 -4.24 11.60 -1.34
N THR A 143 -3.15 10.98 -0.90
CA THR A 143 -2.66 9.74 -1.50
C THR A 143 -3.69 8.63 -1.39
N VAL A 144 -4.29 8.48 -0.21
CA VAL A 144 -5.29 7.45 0.02
C VAL A 144 -6.52 7.70 -0.86
N GLU A 145 -6.93 8.94 -0.98
CA GLU A 145 -8.09 9.26 -1.80
C GLU A 145 -7.84 8.95 -3.28
N GLU A 146 -6.63 9.21 -3.74
CA GLU A 146 -6.28 8.89 -5.11
C GLU A 146 -6.28 7.38 -5.36
N ILE A 147 -5.71 6.63 -4.43
CA ILE A 147 -5.68 5.17 -4.56
C ILE A 147 -7.10 4.60 -4.52
N SER A 148 -7.92 5.08 -3.61
CA SER A 148 -9.30 4.60 -3.49
C SER A 148 -10.08 4.90 -4.76
N GLY A 149 -9.91 6.09 -5.31
CA GLY A 149 -10.60 6.46 -6.52
C GLY A 149 -10.22 5.59 -7.70
N ASP A 150 -8.92 5.36 -7.86
CA ASP A 150 -8.43 4.51 -8.94
C ASP A 150 -8.93 3.09 -8.80
N HIS A 151 -8.95 2.58 -7.59
CA HIS A 151 -9.42 1.23 -7.34
C HIS A 151 -10.90 1.08 -7.65
N GLU A 152 -11.71 2.06 -7.23
CA GLU A 152 -13.13 2.03 -7.48
C GLU A 152 -13.43 2.13 -8.96
N GLU A 153 -12.65 2.94 -9.67
CA GLU A 153 -12.81 3.09 -11.11
C GLU A 153 -12.53 1.76 -11.81
N ALA A 154 -11.47 1.08 -11.40
CA ALA A 154 -11.10 -0.19 -12.00
C ALA A 154 -12.17 -1.26 -11.75
N MET A 155 -12.73 -1.30 -10.55
CA MET A 155 -13.77 -2.28 -10.23
C MET A 155 -15.05 -1.97 -10.99
N LYS A 156 -15.35 -0.69 -11.17
CA LYS A 156 -16.52 -0.26 -11.90
C LYS A 156 -16.41 -0.65 -13.37
N ASP A 157 -15.23 -0.45 -13.96
CA ASP A 157 -15.02 -0.83 -15.35
C ASP A 157 -15.15 -2.32 -15.55
N ARG A 158 -14.66 -3.12 -14.62
CA ARG A 158 -14.82 -4.56 -14.70
C ARG A 158 -16.29 -4.95 -14.65
N GLY A 159 -17.05 -4.32 -13.79
CA GLY A 159 -18.47 -4.57 -13.70
C GLY A 159 -19.18 -4.22 -14.97
N SER A 160 -18.79 -3.10 -15.59
CA SER A 160 -19.43 -2.66 -16.83
C SER A 160 -19.12 -3.57 -18.01
N ALA A 161 -17.97 -4.22 -17.97
CA ALA A 161 -17.56 -5.07 -19.08
C ALA A 161 -18.32 -6.39 -19.13
N ARG A 162 -19.10 -6.68 -18.14
CA ARG A 162 -19.89 -7.90 -18.11
C ARG A 162 -21.32 -7.67 -18.60
#